data_3550984f8e572bedb3ffd1d92c773388
#
_entry.id   3550984f8e572bedb3ffd1d92c773388
#
_cell.length_a   1.000
_cell.length_b   1.000
_cell.length_c   1.000
_cell.angle_alpha   90.00
_cell.angle_beta   90.00
_cell.angle_gamma   90.00
#
_symmetry.space_group_name_H-M   'P 1'
#
loop_
_entity.id
_entity.type
_entity.pdbx_description
1 polymer ?
#
loop_
_entity_poly.entity_id
_entity_poly.type
_entity_poly.pdbx_seq_one_letter_code
_entity_poly.pdbx_strand_id
1 'polypeptide(L)'
;MTKELAIIVDVDGTLADMRGVRGPFEWDKVHLDKPHQDVIELVQDFARMGQPIYAEFDGSLVDMPHKYKIIITTGRDGVCEEATRKWLKDNGVRFDDFYIRKAGDFRKDNIIKSEIYMDHIRPKYDVKFVIDDRDQVVEMWRSLGLRVLQVAPGAF
;
A
#
# COMPACT_ATOMS: atom_id res chain seq x y z
N MET A 1 -14.82 12.53 -16.57
CA MET A 1 -15.06 12.22 -15.14
C MET A 1 -13.85 12.58 -14.32
N THR A 2 -14.07 13.15 -13.18
CA THR A 2 -12.96 13.41 -12.21
C THR A 2 -12.50 12.08 -11.62
N LYS A 3 -11.18 11.85 -11.61
CA LYS A 3 -10.60 10.66 -10.98
C LYS A 3 -10.73 10.76 -9.46
N GLU A 4 -10.90 9.62 -8.81
CA GLU A 4 -10.89 9.56 -7.35
C GLU A 4 -9.49 9.84 -6.81
N LEU A 5 -9.42 10.57 -5.70
CA LEU A 5 -8.16 10.83 -5.01
C LEU A 5 -7.63 9.52 -4.39
N ALA A 6 -6.34 9.26 -4.53
CA ALA A 6 -5.74 8.05 -4.01
C ALA A 6 -4.35 8.25 -3.41
N ILE A 7 -3.97 7.31 -2.56
CA ILE A 7 -2.60 7.08 -2.12
C ILE A 7 -2.19 5.65 -2.48
N ILE A 8 -0.95 5.49 -2.90
CA ILE A 8 -0.35 4.16 -3.14
C ILE A 8 0.48 3.80 -1.92
N VAL A 9 0.36 2.57 -1.46
CA VAL A 9 1.09 2.09 -0.27
C VAL A 9 1.72 0.74 -0.57
N ASP A 10 3.02 0.64 -0.32
CA ASP A 10 3.77 -0.61 -0.37
C ASP A 10 3.54 -1.47 0.88
N VAL A 11 3.95 -2.74 0.84
CA VAL A 11 3.80 -3.69 1.95
C VAL A 11 5.12 -3.94 2.66
N ASP A 12 6.09 -4.59 2.01
CA ASP A 12 7.34 -5.02 2.67
C ASP A 12 8.29 -3.84 2.93
N GLY A 13 8.66 -3.65 4.20
CA GLY A 13 9.46 -2.50 4.66
C GLY A 13 8.64 -1.24 4.90
N THR A 14 7.37 -1.21 4.51
CA THR A 14 6.44 -0.09 4.67
C THR A 14 5.37 -0.40 5.72
N LEU A 15 4.46 -1.32 5.44
CA LEU A 15 3.41 -1.77 6.38
C LEU A 15 3.86 -3.00 7.19
N ALA A 16 4.72 -3.84 6.61
CA ALA A 16 5.15 -5.11 7.16
C ALA A 16 6.66 -5.18 7.34
N ASP A 17 7.11 -5.68 8.49
CA ASP A 17 8.52 -5.95 8.79
C ASP A 17 8.77 -7.46 8.80
N MET A 18 9.56 -7.93 7.84
CA MET A 18 9.98 -9.34 7.76
C MET A 18 11.30 -9.64 8.46
N ARG A 19 12.01 -8.62 8.98
CA ARG A 19 13.34 -8.78 9.55
C ARG A 19 13.32 -9.67 10.79
N GLY A 20 14.18 -10.69 10.78
CA GLY A 20 14.25 -11.70 11.85
C GLY A 20 13.05 -12.66 11.89
N VAL A 21 12.16 -12.61 10.90
CA VAL A 21 10.96 -13.45 10.79
C VAL A 21 11.07 -14.43 9.62
N ARG A 22 11.43 -13.92 8.43
CA ARG A 22 11.57 -14.74 7.22
C ARG A 22 12.61 -14.15 6.27
N GLY A 23 13.05 -14.98 5.32
CA GLY A 23 13.82 -14.50 4.17
C GLY A 23 12.93 -13.77 3.14
N PRO A 24 13.55 -13.01 2.23
CA PRO A 24 12.82 -12.17 1.26
C PRO A 24 11.93 -12.95 0.29
N PHE A 25 12.19 -14.22 0.07
CA PHE A 25 11.45 -15.08 -0.86
C PHE A 25 10.72 -16.26 -0.19
N GLU A 26 10.64 -16.27 1.14
CA GLU A 26 9.87 -17.26 1.89
C GLU A 26 8.39 -16.85 1.96
N TRP A 27 7.70 -16.98 0.83
CA TRP A 27 6.33 -16.53 0.65
C TRP A 27 5.28 -17.24 1.50
N ASP A 28 5.57 -18.48 1.91
CA ASP A 28 4.77 -19.29 2.82
C ASP A 28 4.73 -18.71 4.26
N LYS A 29 5.67 -17.83 4.60
CA LYS A 29 5.82 -17.22 5.92
C LYS A 29 5.34 -15.77 6.04
N VAL A 30 4.75 -15.17 4.98
CA VAL A 30 4.33 -13.76 5.01
C VAL A 30 3.31 -13.45 6.11
N HIS A 31 2.58 -14.44 6.56
CA HIS A 31 1.62 -14.31 7.66
C HIS A 31 2.28 -14.06 9.03
N LEU A 32 3.59 -14.27 9.15
CA LEU A 32 4.38 -14.04 10.37
C LEU A 32 4.98 -12.64 10.44
N ASP A 33 4.94 -11.86 9.37
CA ASP A 33 5.51 -10.51 9.33
C ASP A 33 4.90 -9.63 10.43
N LYS A 34 5.74 -8.80 11.04
CA LYS A 34 5.30 -7.87 12.07
C LYS A 34 4.72 -6.62 11.44
N PRO A 35 3.60 -6.06 11.94
CA PRO A 35 3.08 -4.80 11.42
C PRO A 35 3.94 -3.61 11.88
N HIS A 36 4.18 -2.66 10.98
CA HIS A 36 4.56 -1.29 11.33
C HIS A 36 3.28 -0.52 11.71
N GLN A 37 2.86 -0.68 12.96
CA GLN A 37 1.57 -0.18 13.42
C GLN A 37 1.43 1.34 13.27
N ASP A 38 2.51 2.08 13.52
CA ASP A 38 2.58 3.53 13.35
C ASP A 38 2.34 3.97 11.90
N VAL A 39 2.90 3.24 10.92
CA VAL A 39 2.68 3.51 9.49
C VAL A 39 1.25 3.14 9.08
N ILE A 40 0.73 2.02 9.60
CA ILE A 40 -0.66 1.60 9.34
C ILE A 40 -1.63 2.67 9.83
N GLU A 41 -1.47 3.15 11.06
CA GLU A 41 -2.30 4.21 11.64
C GLU A 41 -2.21 5.50 10.84
N LEU A 42 -0.99 5.94 10.48
CA LEU A 42 -0.78 7.12 9.65
C LEU A 42 -1.51 7.02 8.30
N VAL A 43 -1.42 5.88 7.63
CA VAL A 43 -2.09 5.64 6.34
C VAL A 43 -3.60 5.71 6.47
N GLN A 44 -4.17 5.05 7.49
CA GLN A 44 -5.62 5.03 7.72
C GLN A 44 -6.14 6.43 8.09
N ASP A 45 -5.43 7.16 8.95
CA ASP A 45 -5.82 8.50 9.36
C ASP A 45 -5.69 9.50 8.21
N PHE A 46 -4.61 9.41 7.42
CA PHE A 46 -4.45 10.25 6.24
C PHE A 46 -5.58 10.03 5.22
N ALA A 47 -5.98 8.80 5.00
CA ALA A 47 -7.07 8.49 4.06
C ALA A 47 -8.40 9.14 4.47
N ARG A 48 -8.62 9.33 5.77
CA ARG A 48 -9.79 10.02 6.31
C ARG A 48 -9.63 11.54 6.40
N MET A 49 -8.43 12.08 6.24
CA MET A 49 -8.13 13.50 6.49
C MET A 49 -9.12 14.43 5.79
N GLY A 50 -9.66 15.37 6.57
CA GLY A 50 -10.62 16.36 6.08
C GLY A 50 -12.05 15.85 5.88
N GLN A 51 -12.34 14.60 6.24
CA GLN A 51 -13.72 14.14 6.34
C GLN A 51 -14.29 14.57 7.70
N PRO A 52 -15.48 15.19 7.73
CA PRO A 52 -16.13 15.50 8.99
C PRO A 52 -16.48 14.21 9.73
N ILE A 53 -16.16 14.17 11.02
CA ILE A 53 -16.68 13.13 11.90
C ILE A 53 -18.10 13.61 12.28
N TYR A 54 -19.11 13.11 11.60
CA TYR A 54 -20.49 13.35 12.02
C TYR A 54 -20.86 12.26 13.04
N ALA A 55 -21.09 12.69 14.28
CA ALA A 55 -21.99 11.92 15.14
C ALA A 55 -23.40 12.18 14.63
N GLU A 56 -24.13 11.16 14.23
CA GLU A 56 -25.55 11.30 14.01
C GLU A 56 -26.26 11.67 15.33
N PHE A 57 -27.44 12.27 15.21
CA PHE A 57 -28.20 12.83 16.35
C PHE A 57 -28.56 11.79 17.44
N ASP A 58 -28.37 10.52 17.14
CA ASP A 58 -28.61 9.37 18.06
C ASP A 58 -27.32 8.83 18.71
N GLY A 59 -26.16 9.46 18.43
CA GLY A 59 -24.87 9.00 18.96
C GLY A 59 -24.23 7.82 18.21
N SER A 60 -24.79 7.37 17.09
CA SER A 60 -24.16 6.37 16.24
C SER A 60 -22.96 6.96 15.49
N LEU A 61 -21.86 6.23 15.46
CA LEU A 61 -20.70 6.58 14.61
C LEU A 61 -20.99 6.08 13.19
N VAL A 62 -21.17 7.02 12.27
CA VAL A 62 -21.24 6.68 10.86
C VAL A 62 -19.81 6.44 10.34
N ASP A 63 -19.56 5.27 9.76
CA ASP A 63 -18.31 4.95 9.09
C ASP A 63 -18.24 5.76 7.78
N MET A 64 -17.61 6.94 7.86
CA MET A 64 -17.48 7.84 6.71
C MET A 64 -16.52 7.24 5.69
N PRO A 65 -16.84 7.33 4.39
CA PRO A 65 -15.94 6.86 3.35
C PRO A 65 -14.62 7.65 3.40
N HIS A 66 -13.51 6.97 3.15
CA HIS A 66 -12.21 7.61 3.06
C HIS A 66 -12.20 8.68 1.95
N LYS A 67 -11.63 9.85 2.24
CA LYS A 67 -11.39 10.89 1.24
C LYS A 67 -10.44 10.42 0.15
N TYR A 68 -9.40 9.67 0.54
CA TYR A 68 -8.44 9.09 -0.37
C TYR A 68 -8.63 7.58 -0.43
N LYS A 69 -8.69 7.04 -1.64
CA LYS A 69 -8.63 5.60 -1.86
C LYS A 69 -7.24 5.08 -1.51
N ILE A 70 -7.17 3.97 -0.82
CA ILE A 70 -5.91 3.31 -0.48
C ILE A 70 -5.67 2.19 -1.49
N ILE A 71 -4.58 2.31 -2.23
CA ILE A 71 -4.18 1.36 -3.27
C ILE A 71 -2.93 0.65 -2.80
N ILE A 72 -3.03 -0.62 -2.52
CA ILE A 72 -1.87 -1.45 -2.17
C ILE A 72 -1.15 -1.88 -3.45
N THR A 73 0.16 -1.67 -3.51
CA THR A 73 1.03 -2.24 -4.55
C THR A 73 2.19 -2.97 -3.90
N THR A 74 2.39 -4.23 -4.22
CA THR A 74 3.45 -5.03 -3.61
C THR A 74 4.24 -5.83 -4.63
N GLY A 75 5.55 -5.90 -4.41
CA GLY A 75 6.46 -6.74 -5.17
C GLY A 75 6.47 -8.21 -4.74
N ARG A 76 5.68 -8.60 -3.74
CA ARG A 76 5.52 -10.00 -3.35
C ARG A 76 5.07 -10.83 -4.54
N ASP A 77 5.49 -12.09 -4.58
CA ASP A 77 5.03 -13.02 -5.61
C ASP A 77 3.53 -13.31 -5.45
N GLY A 78 2.81 -13.41 -6.56
CA GLY A 78 1.38 -13.70 -6.58
C GLY A 78 0.97 -15.00 -5.90
N VAL A 79 1.91 -15.92 -5.68
CA VAL A 79 1.65 -17.18 -4.94
C VAL A 79 1.20 -16.91 -3.49
N CYS A 80 1.54 -15.76 -2.91
CA CYS A 80 1.13 -15.39 -1.55
C CYS A 80 0.05 -14.30 -1.50
N GLU A 81 -0.69 -14.09 -2.58
CA GLU A 81 -1.71 -13.04 -2.63
C GLU A 81 -2.75 -13.18 -1.52
N GLU A 82 -3.34 -14.36 -1.38
CA GLU A 82 -4.38 -14.61 -0.37
C GLU A 82 -3.83 -14.40 1.06
N ALA A 83 -2.64 -14.91 1.35
CA ALA A 83 -1.99 -14.72 2.64
C ALA A 83 -1.66 -13.25 2.92
N THR A 84 -1.25 -12.49 1.90
CA THR A 84 -0.98 -11.06 2.03
C THR A 84 -2.26 -10.27 2.28
N ARG A 85 -3.34 -10.54 1.55
CA ARG A 85 -4.65 -9.90 1.78
C ARG A 85 -5.19 -10.19 3.19
N LYS A 86 -5.05 -11.43 3.64
CA LYS A 86 -5.44 -11.82 4.99
C LYS A 86 -4.61 -11.08 6.04
N TRP A 87 -3.29 -11.01 5.86
CA TRP A 87 -2.40 -10.30 6.77
C TRP A 87 -2.78 -8.82 6.89
N LEU A 88 -3.06 -8.14 5.76
CA LEU A 88 -3.50 -6.75 5.75
C LEU A 88 -4.80 -6.58 6.56
N LYS A 89 -5.78 -7.44 6.34
CA LYS A 89 -7.05 -7.41 7.06
C LYS A 89 -6.87 -7.63 8.56
N ASP A 90 -6.08 -8.65 8.94
CA ASP A 90 -5.85 -9.02 10.34
C ASP A 90 -5.11 -7.91 11.11
N ASN A 91 -4.33 -7.07 10.42
CA ASN A 91 -3.62 -5.93 11.00
C ASN A 91 -4.35 -4.59 10.81
N GLY A 92 -5.62 -4.61 10.46
CA GLY A 92 -6.48 -3.42 10.39
C GLY A 92 -6.23 -2.50 9.20
N VAL A 93 -5.56 -3.00 8.16
CA VAL A 93 -5.34 -2.22 6.93
C VAL A 93 -6.57 -2.32 6.04
N ARG A 94 -7.35 -1.23 5.94
CA ARG A 94 -8.39 -1.08 4.92
C ARG A 94 -7.74 -0.59 3.63
N PHE A 95 -8.15 -1.15 2.51
CA PHE A 95 -7.73 -0.71 1.18
C PHE A 95 -8.87 -0.86 0.18
N ASP A 96 -8.82 -0.11 -0.90
CA ASP A 96 -9.83 -0.07 -1.95
C ASP A 96 -9.43 -0.93 -3.15
N ASP A 97 -8.16 -0.88 -3.55
CA ASP A 97 -7.59 -1.72 -4.61
C ASP A 97 -6.27 -2.36 -4.16
N PHE A 98 -5.96 -3.50 -4.75
CA PHE A 98 -4.77 -4.29 -4.42
C PHE A 98 -4.14 -4.85 -5.69
N TYR A 99 -2.85 -4.59 -5.86
CA TYR A 99 -2.05 -5.08 -6.97
C TYR A 99 -0.79 -5.75 -6.47
N ILE A 100 -0.53 -6.94 -7.00
CA ILE A 100 0.60 -7.79 -6.66
C ILE A 100 1.29 -8.25 -7.93
N ARG A 101 2.58 -8.51 -7.85
CA ARG A 101 3.36 -9.16 -8.90
C ARG A 101 2.69 -10.48 -9.34
N LYS A 102 2.64 -10.74 -10.64
CA LYS A 102 2.18 -12.05 -11.14
C LYS A 102 3.10 -13.16 -10.63
N ALA A 103 2.52 -14.30 -10.28
CA ALA A 103 3.29 -15.46 -9.87
C ALA A 103 4.33 -15.85 -10.94
N GLY A 104 5.58 -16.03 -10.50
CA GLY A 104 6.69 -16.37 -11.39
C GLY A 104 7.27 -15.23 -12.23
N ASP A 105 6.87 -13.98 -11.98
CA ASP A 105 7.52 -12.82 -12.60
C ASP A 105 8.71 -12.35 -11.74
N PHE A 106 9.93 -12.60 -12.19
CA PHE A 106 11.17 -12.31 -11.44
C PHE A 106 11.84 -10.99 -11.84
N ARG A 107 11.17 -10.15 -12.62
CA ARG A 107 11.70 -8.83 -12.99
C ARG A 107 11.83 -7.93 -11.76
N LYS A 108 12.61 -6.86 -11.87
CA LYS A 108 12.81 -5.89 -10.78
C LYS A 108 11.50 -5.25 -10.34
N ASP A 109 11.39 -4.97 -9.05
CA ASP A 109 10.19 -4.45 -8.42
C ASP A 109 9.73 -3.09 -8.99
N ASN A 110 10.67 -2.21 -9.29
CA ASN A 110 10.37 -0.92 -9.92
C ASN A 110 9.73 -1.07 -11.31
N ILE A 111 10.09 -2.11 -12.08
CA ILE A 111 9.47 -2.41 -13.38
C ILE A 111 8.02 -2.85 -13.17
N ILE A 112 7.81 -3.82 -12.29
CA ILE A 112 6.48 -4.35 -11.99
C ILE A 112 5.54 -3.25 -11.51
N LYS A 113 5.96 -2.46 -10.51
CA LYS A 113 5.16 -1.39 -9.93
C LYS A 113 4.87 -0.26 -10.93
N SER A 114 5.83 0.07 -11.82
CA SER A 114 5.59 1.06 -12.87
C SER A 114 4.52 0.60 -13.87
N GLU A 115 4.56 -0.66 -14.30
CA GLU A 115 3.53 -1.24 -15.19
C GLU A 115 2.16 -1.24 -14.51
N ILE A 116 2.07 -1.70 -13.27
CA ILE A 116 0.82 -1.67 -12.48
C ILE A 116 0.25 -0.24 -12.43
N TYR A 117 1.09 0.75 -12.17
CA TYR A 117 0.65 2.14 -12.12
C TYR A 117 0.11 2.61 -13.47
N MET A 118 0.87 2.40 -14.53
CA MET A 118 0.50 2.90 -15.87
C MET A 118 -0.78 2.25 -16.40
N ASP A 119 -0.93 0.94 -16.18
CA ASP A 119 -2.00 0.15 -16.79
C ASP A 119 -3.29 0.14 -15.94
N HIS A 120 -3.16 0.21 -14.61
CA HIS A 120 -4.29 -0.01 -13.72
C HIS A 120 -4.64 1.15 -12.80
N ILE A 121 -3.64 1.88 -12.27
CA ILE A 121 -3.87 2.92 -11.27
C ILE A 121 -4.08 4.28 -11.93
N ARG A 122 -3.13 4.71 -12.75
CA ARG A 122 -3.17 6.02 -13.43
C ARG A 122 -4.48 6.29 -14.21
N PRO A 123 -5.09 5.31 -14.90
CA PRO A 123 -6.36 5.55 -15.59
C PRO A 123 -7.53 5.87 -14.65
N LYS A 124 -7.54 5.30 -13.44
CA LYS A 124 -8.64 5.39 -12.48
C LYS A 124 -8.49 6.52 -11.47
N TYR A 125 -7.26 6.75 -10.99
CA TYR A 125 -7.00 7.53 -9.80
C TYR A 125 -6.14 8.77 -10.05
N ASP A 126 -6.39 9.81 -9.26
CA ASP A 126 -5.50 10.96 -9.08
C ASP A 126 -4.66 10.70 -7.82
N VAL A 127 -3.46 10.15 -8.01
CA VAL A 127 -2.58 9.76 -6.92
C VAL A 127 -1.90 10.98 -6.33
N LYS A 128 -2.11 11.23 -5.04
CA LYS A 128 -1.54 12.37 -4.32
C LYS A 128 -0.21 12.05 -3.66
N PHE A 129 -0.07 10.84 -3.13
CA PHE A 129 1.15 10.37 -2.48
C PHE A 129 1.37 8.89 -2.76
N VAL A 130 2.65 8.52 -2.72
CA VAL A 130 3.09 7.12 -2.61
C VAL A 130 3.85 6.99 -1.32
N ILE A 131 3.63 5.89 -0.59
CA ILE A 131 4.35 5.52 0.62
C ILE A 131 5.08 4.22 0.33
N ASP A 132 6.40 4.28 0.33
CA ASP A 132 7.29 3.17 -0.03
C ASP A 132 8.61 3.34 0.73
N ASP A 133 9.44 2.30 0.84
CA ASP A 133 10.74 2.39 1.53
C ASP A 133 11.93 2.19 0.57
N ARG A 134 11.77 1.41 -0.48
CA ARG A 134 12.87 0.92 -1.31
C ARG A 134 13.37 1.96 -2.30
N ASP A 135 14.66 2.35 -2.20
CA ASP A 135 15.28 3.45 -2.97
C ASP A 135 14.98 3.39 -4.47
N GLN A 136 15.22 2.24 -5.12
CA GLN A 136 15.00 2.09 -6.56
C GLN A 136 13.52 2.24 -6.97
N VAL A 137 12.59 1.89 -6.08
CA VAL A 137 11.15 2.03 -6.32
C VAL A 137 10.72 3.48 -6.07
N VAL A 138 11.23 4.11 -5.04
CA VAL A 138 11.03 5.53 -4.74
C VAL A 138 11.51 6.42 -5.89
N GLU A 139 12.69 6.15 -6.43
CA GLU A 139 13.22 6.85 -7.61
C GLU A 139 12.30 6.68 -8.83
N MET A 140 11.82 5.48 -9.07
CA MET A 140 10.87 5.20 -10.15
C MET A 140 9.58 6.01 -9.98
N TRP A 141 8.96 5.99 -8.79
CA TRP A 141 7.76 6.77 -8.52
C TRP A 141 7.97 8.27 -8.75
N ARG A 142 9.09 8.81 -8.28
CA ARG A 142 9.45 10.22 -8.49
C ARG A 142 9.67 10.55 -9.96
N SER A 143 10.27 9.64 -10.73
CA SER A 143 10.46 9.81 -12.18
C SER A 143 9.13 9.87 -12.95
N LEU A 144 8.06 9.26 -12.42
CA LEU A 144 6.71 9.34 -12.96
C LEU A 144 5.94 10.61 -12.50
N GLY A 145 6.61 11.52 -11.78
CA GLY A 145 6.04 12.77 -11.29
C GLY A 145 5.23 12.64 -10.00
N LEU A 146 5.31 11.49 -9.32
CA LEU A 146 4.59 11.26 -8.08
C LEU A 146 5.38 11.76 -6.85
N ARG A 147 4.66 12.28 -5.87
CA ARG A 147 5.23 12.63 -4.56
C ARG A 147 5.34 11.37 -3.71
N VAL A 148 6.54 11.11 -3.18
CA VAL A 148 6.81 9.92 -2.37
C VAL A 148 7.22 10.29 -0.96
N LEU A 149 6.55 9.69 0.01
CA LEU A 149 6.96 9.67 1.41
C LEU A 149 7.74 8.36 1.64
N GLN A 150 9.05 8.47 1.74
CA GLN A 150 9.92 7.31 2.00
C GLN A 150 10.01 7.10 3.51
N VAL A 151 9.48 5.98 4.00
CA VAL A 151 9.30 5.73 5.44
C VAL A 151 10.51 5.10 6.12
N ALA A 152 11.44 4.54 5.35
CA ALA A 152 12.66 3.92 5.87
C ALA A 152 13.77 3.93 4.80
N PRO A 153 15.05 3.79 5.20
CA PRO A 153 16.14 3.54 4.24
C PRO A 153 15.94 2.23 3.51
N GLY A 154 16.10 2.23 2.20
CA GLY A 154 15.81 1.08 1.33
C GLY A 154 16.85 0.81 0.26
N ALA A 155 18.15 0.94 0.60
CA ALA A 155 19.28 0.73 -0.31
C ALA A 155 19.58 -0.75 -0.60
N PHE A 156 18.56 -1.55 -0.95
CA PHE A 156 18.68 -2.98 -1.23
C PHE A 156 17.87 -3.41 -2.46
#